data_f2659be6cca333007b2e9195a048b29b
#
_entry.id   f2659be6cca333007b2e9195a048b29b
#
_cell.length_a   1.000
_cell.length_b   1.000
_cell.length_c   1.000
_cell.angle_alpha   90.00
_cell.angle_beta   90.00
_cell.angle_gamma   90.00
#
_symmetry.space_group_name_H-M   'P 1'
#
loop_
_entity.id
_entity.type
_entity.pdbx_description
1 polymer ?
#
loop_
_entity_poly.entity_id
_entity_poly.type
_entity_poly.pdbx_seq_one_letter_code
_entity_poly.pdbx_strand_id
1 'polypeptide(L)'
;MTEQLSVRLGLDVIYVYGTVNGVEATFTLIETGLWSAVVDKAADGKYAVVITAYNSLGTPTTYENTIYKLDNLIQSKLDWTQWDYYNAEDLVRVEANTQFVADYLESMGYHADLQTVKADWIMQDYPTITQINRIENNLDALQACFYAPEGWGNKKTWVKKMKFSWEDALRYERNLHLLTQIINLIKEMMR
;
A
#
# COMPACT_ATOMS: atom_id res chain seq x y z
N MET A 1 7.50 -14.15 10.08
CA MET A 1 7.53 -12.84 10.77
C MET A 1 6.11 -12.50 11.17
N THR A 2 5.94 -11.78 12.30
CA THR A 2 4.62 -11.40 12.80
C THR A 2 4.43 -9.88 12.74
N GLU A 3 3.17 -9.46 12.73
CA GLU A 3 2.73 -8.07 12.74
C GLU A 3 1.69 -7.88 13.84
N GLN A 4 1.73 -6.72 14.50
CA GLN A 4 0.72 -6.37 15.50
C GLN A 4 -0.33 -5.47 14.87
N LEU A 5 -1.58 -5.91 14.91
CA LEU A 5 -2.73 -5.14 14.44
C LEU A 5 -3.53 -4.66 15.64
N SER A 6 -4.02 -3.42 15.57
CA SER A 6 -4.84 -2.84 16.62
C SER A 6 -6.14 -2.27 16.05
N VAL A 7 -7.24 -2.47 16.76
CA VAL A 7 -8.57 -1.96 16.42
C VAL A 7 -9.16 -1.22 17.62
N ARG A 8 -9.78 -0.07 17.38
CA ARG A 8 -10.56 0.64 18.40
C ARG A 8 -12.03 0.23 18.32
N LEU A 9 -12.57 -0.17 19.44
CA LEU A 9 -13.96 -0.61 19.59
C LEU A 9 -14.65 0.20 20.70
N GLY A 10 -15.95 -0.02 20.87
CA GLY A 10 -16.71 0.61 21.96
C GLY A 10 -16.12 0.30 23.34
N LEU A 11 -16.28 1.23 24.29
CA LEU A 11 -15.73 1.09 25.64
C LEU A 11 -16.45 -0.01 26.47
N ASP A 12 -17.62 -0.42 26.03
CA ASP A 12 -18.45 -1.46 26.61
C ASP A 12 -18.12 -2.87 26.09
N VAL A 13 -17.18 -3.00 25.15
CA VAL A 13 -16.73 -4.29 24.62
C VAL A 13 -15.88 -5.01 25.64
N ILE A 14 -16.28 -6.26 25.96
CA ILE A 14 -15.60 -7.10 26.95
C ILE A 14 -14.92 -8.33 26.35
N TYR A 15 -15.30 -8.72 25.13
CA TYR A 15 -14.75 -9.88 24.44
C TYR A 15 -14.76 -9.65 22.93
N VAL A 16 -13.69 -10.09 22.26
CA VAL A 16 -13.50 -9.98 20.80
C VAL A 16 -12.88 -11.27 20.28
N TYR A 17 -13.47 -11.81 19.22
CA TYR A 17 -12.85 -12.86 18.42
C TYR A 17 -13.03 -12.56 16.93
N GLY A 18 -12.21 -13.19 16.09
CA GLY A 18 -12.38 -13.01 14.66
C GLY A 18 -11.23 -13.59 13.85
N THR A 19 -11.16 -13.14 12.62
CA THR A 19 -10.14 -13.57 11.66
C THR A 19 -9.38 -12.39 11.07
N VAL A 20 -8.15 -12.66 10.69
CA VAL A 20 -7.34 -11.75 9.86
C VAL A 20 -6.89 -12.53 8.64
N ASN A 21 -7.21 -12.03 7.44
CA ASN A 21 -6.99 -12.73 6.16
C ASN A 21 -7.57 -14.17 6.18
N GLY A 22 -8.74 -14.35 6.82
CA GLY A 22 -9.41 -15.63 6.94
C GLY A 22 -8.82 -16.61 7.98
N VAL A 23 -7.73 -16.24 8.66
CA VAL A 23 -7.09 -17.03 9.73
C VAL A 23 -7.56 -16.53 11.09
N GLU A 24 -7.93 -17.45 12.00
CA GLU A 24 -8.33 -17.08 13.37
C GLU A 24 -7.24 -16.26 14.06
N ALA A 25 -7.66 -15.18 14.72
CA ALA A 25 -6.79 -14.28 15.45
C ALA A 25 -7.35 -13.98 16.84
N THR A 26 -6.49 -14.10 17.84
CA THR A 26 -6.84 -13.79 19.25
C THR A 26 -6.60 -12.31 19.50
N PHE A 27 -7.68 -11.59 19.80
CA PHE A 27 -7.61 -10.17 20.17
C PHE A 27 -7.56 -10.02 21.69
N THR A 28 -6.61 -9.24 22.17
CA THR A 28 -6.45 -8.92 23.60
C THR A 28 -6.63 -7.43 23.83
N LEU A 29 -7.27 -7.06 24.93
CA LEU A 29 -7.42 -5.67 25.35
C LEU A 29 -6.07 -5.17 25.85
N ILE A 30 -5.50 -4.14 25.19
CA ILE A 30 -4.22 -3.54 25.59
C ILE A 30 -4.41 -2.19 26.33
N GLU A 31 -5.48 -1.50 26.03
CA GLU A 31 -5.98 -0.34 26.79
C GLU A 31 -7.49 -0.19 26.57
N THR A 32 -8.14 0.65 27.33
CA THR A 32 -9.60 0.82 27.24
C THR A 32 -10.04 1.14 25.80
N GLY A 33 -10.84 0.24 25.24
CA GLY A 33 -11.35 0.33 23.86
C GLY A 33 -10.33 0.01 22.77
N LEU A 34 -9.08 -0.33 23.11
CA LEU A 34 -8.05 -0.71 22.13
C LEU A 34 -7.72 -2.19 22.25
N TRP A 35 -8.03 -2.93 21.20
CA TRP A 35 -7.79 -4.37 21.09
C TRP A 35 -6.68 -4.65 20.11
N SER A 36 -5.85 -5.65 20.38
CA SER A 36 -4.72 -6.01 19.51
C SER A 36 -4.61 -7.49 19.31
N ALA A 37 -4.20 -7.90 18.12
CA ALA A 37 -3.84 -9.26 17.75
C ALA A 37 -2.46 -9.30 17.11
N VAL A 38 -1.72 -10.38 17.33
CA VAL A 38 -0.47 -10.68 16.65
C VAL A 38 -0.78 -11.70 15.56
N VAL A 39 -0.46 -11.37 14.32
CA VAL A 39 -0.78 -12.17 13.14
C VAL A 39 0.46 -12.38 12.28
N ASP A 40 0.41 -13.28 11.31
CA ASP A 40 1.49 -13.41 10.34
C ASP A 40 1.58 -12.17 9.45
N LYS A 41 2.82 -11.74 9.14
CA LYS A 41 3.08 -10.59 8.30
C LYS A 41 2.63 -10.86 6.87
N ALA A 42 1.64 -10.10 6.39
CA ALA A 42 1.18 -10.15 5.00
C ALA A 42 2.21 -9.47 4.07
N ALA A 43 2.60 -10.15 2.99
CA ALA A 43 3.59 -9.64 2.05
C ALA A 43 3.11 -8.39 1.29
N ASP A 44 1.79 -8.30 1.05
CA ASP A 44 1.14 -7.17 0.39
C ASP A 44 0.75 -6.03 1.35
N GLY A 45 1.05 -6.18 2.64
CA GLY A 45 0.73 -5.19 3.67
C GLY A 45 -0.77 -4.99 3.94
N LYS A 46 -1.64 -5.84 3.39
CA LYS A 46 -3.10 -5.77 3.56
C LYS A 46 -3.58 -6.83 4.54
N TYR A 47 -4.45 -6.41 5.46
CA TYR A 47 -5.02 -7.28 6.48
C TYR A 47 -6.54 -7.10 6.49
N ALA A 48 -7.26 -8.05 5.88
CA ALA A 48 -8.71 -8.12 5.96
C ALA A 48 -9.11 -8.62 7.36
N VAL A 49 -9.69 -7.73 8.15
CA VAL A 49 -10.07 -7.99 9.55
C VAL A 49 -11.58 -8.16 9.63
N VAL A 50 -12.02 -9.31 10.10
CA VAL A 50 -13.43 -9.60 10.38
C VAL A 50 -13.53 -10.05 11.83
N ILE A 51 -14.12 -9.23 12.69
CA ILE A 51 -14.23 -9.50 14.12
C ILE A 51 -15.67 -9.37 14.61
N THR A 52 -16.00 -10.16 15.63
CA THR A 52 -17.22 -10.03 16.40
C THR A 52 -16.87 -9.59 17.81
N ALA A 53 -17.38 -8.44 18.20
CA ALA A 53 -17.20 -7.84 19.50
C ALA A 53 -18.48 -8.04 20.34
N TYR A 54 -18.33 -8.39 21.60
CA TYR A 54 -19.43 -8.58 22.57
C TYR A 54 -19.36 -7.53 23.65
N ASN A 55 -20.48 -6.90 23.94
CA ASN A 55 -20.61 -6.02 25.09
C ASN A 55 -20.94 -6.79 26.38
N SER A 56 -21.03 -6.10 27.51
CA SER A 56 -21.34 -6.68 28.84
C SER A 56 -22.71 -7.35 28.91
N LEU A 57 -23.63 -7.07 27.99
CA LEU A 57 -24.92 -7.69 27.85
C LEU A 57 -24.91 -8.94 26.95
N GLY A 58 -23.76 -9.30 26.41
CA GLY A 58 -23.60 -10.40 25.45
C GLY A 58 -24.12 -10.11 24.06
N THR A 59 -24.39 -8.83 23.70
CA THR A 59 -24.84 -8.45 22.36
C THR A 59 -23.66 -8.40 21.40
N PRO A 60 -23.68 -9.16 20.30
CA PRO A 60 -22.61 -9.14 19.31
C PRO A 60 -22.72 -7.96 18.36
N THR A 61 -21.57 -7.42 17.94
CA THR A 61 -21.45 -6.47 16.83
C THR A 61 -20.31 -6.94 15.93
N THR A 62 -20.57 -7.09 14.64
CA THR A 62 -19.55 -7.45 13.65
C THR A 62 -18.90 -6.18 13.09
N TYR A 63 -17.58 -6.23 13.00
CA TYR A 63 -16.74 -5.19 12.42
C TYR A 63 -15.91 -5.82 11.29
N GLU A 64 -15.97 -5.22 10.11
CA GLU A 64 -15.19 -5.63 8.95
C GLU A 64 -14.40 -4.42 8.44
N ASN A 65 -13.10 -4.58 8.26
CA ASN A 65 -12.23 -3.53 7.74
C ASN A 65 -10.97 -4.13 7.12
N THR A 66 -10.30 -3.35 6.30
CA THR A 66 -8.96 -3.66 5.83
C THR A 66 -7.96 -2.70 6.46
N ILE A 67 -6.99 -3.26 7.19
CA ILE A 67 -5.88 -2.49 7.76
C ILE A 67 -4.72 -2.55 6.78
N TYR A 68 -4.13 -1.39 6.50
CA TYR A 68 -2.96 -1.26 5.63
C TYR A 68 -1.72 -0.92 6.48
N LYS A 69 -0.64 -1.64 6.23
CA LYS A 69 0.68 -1.40 6.83
C LYS A 69 1.65 -0.98 5.73
N LEU A 70 1.89 0.31 5.63
CA LEU A 70 2.76 0.91 4.60
C LEU A 70 4.23 0.49 4.70
N ASP A 71 4.69 0.14 5.90
CA ASP A 71 6.01 -0.43 6.14
C ASP A 71 6.19 -1.85 5.55
N ASN A 72 5.09 -2.46 5.09
CA ASN A 72 5.11 -3.71 4.35
C ASN A 72 5.14 -3.53 2.83
N LEU A 73 5.15 -2.30 2.32
CA LEU A 73 5.41 -2.05 0.90
C LEU A 73 6.65 -2.81 0.44
N ILE A 74 6.58 -3.38 -0.75
CA ILE A 74 7.76 -3.93 -1.42
C ILE A 74 8.78 -2.80 -1.50
N GLN A 75 9.90 -2.98 -0.82
CA GLN A 75 10.88 -1.91 -0.61
C GLN A 75 11.33 -1.31 -1.95
N SER A 76 11.17 -0.01 -2.09
CA SER A 76 11.62 0.70 -3.30
C SER A 76 13.12 0.58 -3.49
N LYS A 77 13.56 0.29 -4.71
CA LYS A 77 14.98 0.27 -5.06
C LYS A 77 15.44 1.71 -5.36
N LEU A 78 16.19 2.30 -4.42
CA LEU A 78 16.65 3.69 -4.50
C LEU A 78 18.14 3.83 -4.90
N ASP A 79 18.81 2.72 -5.13
CA ASP A 79 20.25 2.62 -5.46
C ASP A 79 20.52 2.32 -6.93
N TRP A 80 19.60 2.66 -7.82
CA TRP A 80 19.75 2.50 -9.26
C TRP A 80 21.00 3.18 -9.81
N THR A 81 21.74 2.47 -10.66
CA THR A 81 22.92 2.96 -11.35
C THR A 81 22.85 2.70 -12.86
N GLN A 82 23.75 3.30 -13.62
CA GLN A 82 23.86 3.08 -15.08
C GLN A 82 24.17 1.63 -15.47
N TRP A 83 24.56 0.79 -14.51
CA TRP A 83 24.91 -0.62 -14.72
C TRP A 83 23.74 -1.56 -14.45
N ASP A 84 22.64 -1.05 -13.90
CA ASP A 84 21.47 -1.86 -13.60
C ASP A 84 20.58 -2.02 -14.84
N TYR A 85 20.00 -3.21 -14.96
CA TYR A 85 18.98 -3.51 -15.96
C TYR A 85 17.60 -3.44 -15.32
N TYR A 86 16.68 -2.75 -15.97
CA TYR A 86 15.28 -2.72 -15.57
C TYR A 86 14.56 -3.95 -16.13
N ASN A 87 14.07 -4.82 -15.28
CA ASN A 87 13.52 -6.12 -15.66
C ASN A 87 12.05 -6.29 -15.22
N ALA A 88 11.47 -7.47 -15.48
CA ALA A 88 10.07 -7.76 -15.16
C ALA A 88 9.76 -7.62 -13.66
N GLU A 89 10.65 -8.03 -12.77
CA GLU A 89 10.46 -7.92 -11.31
C GLU A 89 10.40 -6.47 -10.85
N ASP A 90 11.15 -5.58 -11.50
CA ASP A 90 11.12 -4.15 -11.22
C ASP A 90 9.79 -3.52 -11.66
N LEU A 91 9.26 -3.94 -12.81
CA LEU A 91 7.93 -3.53 -13.27
C LEU A 91 6.84 -4.02 -12.32
N VAL A 92 6.90 -5.29 -11.90
CA VAL A 92 5.97 -5.87 -10.91
C VAL A 92 6.01 -5.05 -9.62
N ARG A 93 7.20 -4.74 -9.11
CA ARG A 93 7.37 -3.99 -7.86
C ARG A 93 6.77 -2.58 -7.96
N VAL A 94 7.07 -1.83 -9.01
CA VAL A 94 6.54 -0.47 -9.20
C VAL A 94 5.02 -0.49 -9.33
N GLU A 95 4.47 -1.39 -10.13
CA GLU A 95 3.01 -1.45 -10.35
C GLU A 95 2.27 -1.97 -9.11
N ALA A 96 2.80 -2.97 -8.41
CA ALA A 96 2.22 -3.46 -7.16
C ALA A 96 2.23 -2.38 -6.07
N ASN A 97 3.34 -1.65 -5.92
CA ASN A 97 3.42 -0.53 -5.00
C ASN A 97 2.45 0.61 -5.37
N THR A 98 2.29 0.88 -6.67
CA THR A 98 1.32 1.88 -7.16
C THR A 98 -0.11 1.52 -6.76
N GLN A 99 -0.52 0.27 -6.98
CA GLN A 99 -1.85 -0.21 -6.58
C GLN A 99 -2.03 -0.16 -5.06
N PHE A 100 -1.02 -0.62 -4.31
CA PHE A 100 -1.09 -0.61 -2.85
C PHE A 100 -1.27 0.81 -2.28
N VAL A 101 -0.52 1.78 -2.80
CA VAL A 101 -0.63 3.19 -2.36
C VAL A 101 -2.00 3.75 -2.73
N ALA A 102 -2.53 3.43 -3.91
CA ALA A 102 -3.87 3.85 -4.31
C ALA A 102 -4.96 3.30 -3.39
N ASP A 103 -4.93 1.99 -3.10
CA ASP A 103 -5.88 1.34 -2.19
C ASP A 103 -5.82 1.95 -0.78
N TYR A 104 -4.61 2.28 -0.33
CA TYR A 104 -4.44 2.93 0.97
C TYR A 104 -5.01 4.36 0.97
N LEU A 105 -4.72 5.16 -0.06
CA LEU A 105 -5.28 6.50 -0.22
C LEU A 105 -6.81 6.47 -0.29
N GLU A 106 -7.39 5.50 -1.01
CA GLU A 106 -8.83 5.27 -1.07
C GLU A 106 -9.42 5.03 0.33
N SER A 107 -8.75 4.22 1.16
CA SER A 107 -9.17 3.97 2.55
C SER A 107 -9.16 5.23 3.43
N MET A 108 -8.43 6.27 3.00
CA MET A 108 -8.37 7.59 3.63
C MET A 108 -9.33 8.61 2.98
N GLY A 109 -10.08 8.21 1.96
CA GLY A 109 -11.02 9.07 1.22
C GLY A 109 -10.41 9.83 0.03
N TYR A 110 -9.18 9.46 -0.40
CA TYR A 110 -8.53 10.04 -1.59
C TYR A 110 -8.60 9.05 -2.74
N HIS A 111 -9.36 9.35 -3.76
CA HIS A 111 -9.55 8.48 -4.92
C HIS A 111 -8.54 8.80 -6.02
N ALA A 112 -7.69 7.83 -6.37
CA ALA A 112 -6.80 7.90 -7.52
C ALA A 112 -7.41 7.16 -8.71
N ASP A 113 -7.65 7.87 -9.81
CA ASP A 113 -8.19 7.27 -11.05
C ASP A 113 -7.08 6.51 -11.81
N LEU A 114 -6.79 5.29 -11.34
CA LEU A 114 -5.76 4.44 -11.96
C LEU A 114 -6.28 3.72 -13.20
N GLN A 115 -5.46 3.70 -14.24
CA GLN A 115 -5.59 2.72 -15.31
C GLN A 115 -5.18 1.34 -14.78
N THR A 116 -5.71 0.26 -15.37
CA THR A 116 -5.47 -1.12 -14.95
C THR A 116 -3.98 -1.39 -14.73
N VAL A 117 -3.63 -1.75 -13.51
CA VAL A 117 -2.26 -2.15 -13.12
C VAL A 117 -1.96 -3.55 -13.65
N LYS A 118 -0.72 -3.79 -14.13
CA LYS A 118 -0.23 -5.10 -14.55
C LYS A 118 0.87 -5.55 -13.59
N ALA A 119 0.54 -6.38 -12.63
CA ALA A 119 1.49 -6.91 -11.64
C ALA A 119 1.95 -8.36 -11.94
N ASP A 120 1.73 -8.84 -13.17
CA ASP A 120 2.07 -10.18 -13.64
C ASP A 120 3.10 -10.18 -14.78
N TRP A 121 4.01 -9.20 -14.78
CA TRP A 121 5.11 -9.14 -15.75
C TRP A 121 6.03 -10.36 -15.63
N ILE A 122 6.39 -10.93 -16.77
CA ILE A 122 7.34 -12.03 -16.86
C ILE A 122 8.55 -11.62 -17.72
N MET A 123 9.64 -12.37 -17.63
CA MET A 123 10.90 -12.05 -18.32
C MET A 123 10.75 -11.91 -19.85
N GLN A 124 9.76 -12.58 -20.44
CA GLN A 124 9.46 -12.52 -21.87
C GLN A 124 8.61 -11.30 -22.27
N ASP A 125 8.08 -10.57 -21.31
CA ASP A 125 7.30 -9.35 -21.57
C ASP A 125 8.22 -8.17 -21.92
N TYR A 126 7.92 -7.53 -23.04
CA TYR A 126 8.57 -6.27 -23.43
C TYR A 126 7.56 -5.13 -23.29
N PRO A 127 7.75 -4.20 -22.35
CA PRO A 127 6.80 -3.12 -22.17
C PRO A 127 6.72 -2.23 -23.43
N THR A 128 5.52 -2.02 -23.91
CA THR A 128 5.24 -1.11 -25.01
C THR A 128 5.23 0.34 -24.53
N ILE A 129 5.34 1.31 -25.45
CA ILE A 129 5.22 2.73 -25.13
C ILE A 129 3.90 3.04 -24.42
N THR A 130 2.82 2.40 -24.83
CA THR A 130 1.49 2.56 -24.18
C THR A 130 1.51 2.10 -22.73
N GLN A 131 2.17 0.97 -22.44
CA GLN A 131 2.27 0.45 -21.07
C GLN A 131 3.17 1.32 -20.19
N ILE A 132 4.28 1.82 -20.71
CA ILE A 132 5.12 2.78 -19.97
C ILE A 132 4.36 4.09 -19.70
N ASN A 133 3.65 4.63 -20.69
CA ASN A 133 2.81 5.81 -20.47
C ASN A 133 1.67 5.55 -19.48
N ARG A 134 1.14 4.34 -19.42
CA ARG A 134 0.15 3.94 -18.40
C ARG A 134 0.75 3.99 -16.99
N ILE A 135 1.97 3.49 -16.78
CA ILE A 135 2.68 3.58 -15.49
C ILE A 135 2.88 5.04 -15.11
N GLU A 136 3.33 5.89 -16.04
CA GLU A 136 3.46 7.34 -15.82
C GLU A 136 2.14 7.99 -15.41
N ASN A 137 1.04 7.62 -16.10
CA ASN A 137 -0.29 8.15 -15.79
C ASN A 137 -0.76 7.73 -14.39
N ASN A 138 -0.50 6.48 -14.00
CA ASN A 138 -0.88 5.97 -12.69
C ASN A 138 -0.11 6.67 -11.57
N LEU A 139 1.20 6.86 -11.70
CA LEU A 139 2.00 7.62 -10.74
C LEU A 139 1.51 9.07 -10.63
N ASP A 140 1.19 9.71 -11.75
CA ASP A 140 0.65 11.06 -11.82
C ASP A 140 -0.74 11.17 -11.13
N ALA A 141 -1.59 10.15 -11.30
CA ALA A 141 -2.89 10.08 -10.65
C ALA A 141 -2.79 9.99 -9.12
N LEU A 142 -1.81 9.25 -8.58
CA LEU A 142 -1.54 9.21 -7.14
C LEU A 142 -1.18 10.59 -6.58
N GLN A 143 -0.29 11.30 -7.25
CA GLN A 143 0.08 12.65 -6.86
C GLN A 143 -1.10 13.63 -6.97
N ALA A 144 -1.88 13.54 -8.04
CA ALA A 144 -2.99 14.46 -8.32
C ALA A 144 -4.13 14.32 -7.31
N CYS A 145 -4.41 13.11 -6.81
CA CYS A 145 -5.50 12.90 -5.86
C CYS A 145 -5.14 13.27 -4.42
N PHE A 146 -3.86 13.34 -4.08
CA PHE A 146 -3.42 13.56 -2.71
C PHE A 146 -2.48 14.77 -2.59
N TYR A 147 -1.18 14.58 -2.87
CA TYR A 147 -0.17 15.60 -2.71
C TYR A 147 1.09 15.28 -3.51
N ALA A 148 1.78 16.30 -4.02
CA ALA A 148 3.10 16.18 -4.64
C ALA A 148 4.20 16.44 -3.59
N PRO A 149 4.92 15.41 -3.12
CA PRO A 149 6.04 15.59 -2.21
C PRO A 149 7.15 16.46 -2.82
N GLU A 150 7.89 17.17 -1.98
CA GLU A 150 9.12 17.83 -2.43
C GLU A 150 10.09 16.79 -3.03
N GLY A 151 10.63 17.09 -4.21
CA GLY A 151 11.48 16.16 -4.95
C GLY A 151 10.73 15.13 -5.80
N TRP A 152 9.42 15.27 -5.95
CA TRP A 152 8.63 14.48 -6.89
C TRP A 152 9.15 14.67 -8.33
N GLY A 153 9.47 13.57 -8.98
CA GLY A 153 9.91 13.57 -10.37
C GLY A 153 8.72 13.63 -11.32
N ASN A 154 8.68 14.67 -12.15
CA ASN A 154 7.59 14.91 -13.09
C ASN A 154 7.40 13.76 -14.08
N LYS A 155 6.13 13.55 -14.46
CA LYS A 155 5.71 12.62 -15.51
C LYS A 155 6.41 12.91 -16.84
N LYS A 156 6.80 11.84 -17.54
CA LYS A 156 7.25 11.89 -18.93
C LYS A 156 6.17 11.37 -19.87
N THR A 157 6.12 11.91 -21.07
CA THR A 157 5.32 11.34 -22.17
C THR A 157 6.26 10.61 -23.13
N TRP A 158 6.16 9.29 -23.15
CA TRP A 158 7.03 8.43 -23.94
C TRP A 158 6.57 8.37 -25.38
N VAL A 159 7.53 8.55 -26.29
CA VAL A 159 7.32 8.43 -27.73
C VAL A 159 8.39 7.51 -28.35
N LYS A 160 8.14 7.07 -29.59
CA LYS A 160 9.05 6.18 -30.30
C LYS A 160 10.49 6.72 -30.32
N LYS A 161 11.47 5.86 -30.08
CA LYS A 161 12.91 6.12 -29.98
C LYS A 161 13.41 6.73 -28.67
N MET A 162 12.57 7.09 -27.71
CA MET A 162 13.06 7.41 -26.38
C MET A 162 13.62 6.14 -25.72
N LYS A 163 14.69 6.33 -24.95
CA LYS A 163 15.33 5.25 -24.20
C LYS A 163 14.94 5.38 -22.72
N PHE A 164 14.46 4.29 -22.13
CA PHE A 164 14.28 4.19 -20.69
C PHE A 164 15.65 4.00 -20.03
N SER A 165 15.95 4.79 -19.02
CA SER A 165 17.23 4.77 -18.31
C SER A 165 17.05 4.39 -16.83
N TRP A 166 18.16 4.15 -16.16
CA TRP A 166 18.18 3.93 -14.71
C TRP A 166 17.63 5.14 -13.93
N GLU A 167 17.75 6.36 -14.45
CA GLU A 167 17.19 7.58 -13.87
C GLU A 167 15.64 7.55 -13.90
N ASP A 168 15.05 6.97 -14.94
CA ASP A 168 13.61 6.78 -15.04
C ASP A 168 13.11 5.73 -14.04
N ALA A 169 13.85 4.64 -13.90
CA ALA A 169 13.59 3.63 -12.90
C ALA A 169 13.65 4.22 -11.48
N LEU A 170 14.73 4.95 -11.18
CA LEU A 170 14.90 5.63 -9.89
C LEU A 170 13.76 6.63 -9.63
N ARG A 171 13.32 7.37 -10.65
CA ARG A 171 12.23 8.33 -10.53
C ARG A 171 10.92 7.66 -10.12
N TYR A 172 10.56 6.52 -10.70
CA TYR A 172 9.37 5.75 -10.31
C TYR A 172 9.41 5.32 -8.85
N GLU A 173 10.50 4.68 -8.48
CA GLU A 173 10.70 4.17 -7.11
C GLU A 173 10.74 5.31 -6.09
N ARG A 174 11.44 6.40 -6.41
CA ARG A 174 11.57 7.57 -5.54
C ARG A 174 10.22 8.26 -5.34
N ASN A 175 9.41 8.40 -6.38
CA ASN A 175 8.09 8.99 -6.28
C ASN A 175 7.20 8.21 -5.30
N LEU A 176 7.13 6.90 -5.44
CA LEU A 176 6.37 6.03 -4.53
C LEU A 176 6.92 6.10 -3.09
N HIS A 177 8.24 6.10 -2.93
CA HIS A 177 8.89 6.21 -1.65
C HIS A 177 8.55 7.54 -0.94
N LEU A 178 8.69 8.66 -1.64
CA LEU A 178 8.38 9.99 -1.10
C LEU A 178 6.91 10.11 -0.67
N LEU A 179 6.00 9.59 -1.50
CA LEU A 179 4.57 9.60 -1.18
C LEU A 179 4.27 8.78 0.08
N THR A 180 4.87 7.59 0.19
CA THR A 180 4.73 6.74 1.38
C THR A 180 5.25 7.43 2.65
N GLN A 181 6.37 8.14 2.57
CA GLN A 181 6.92 8.89 3.69
C GLN A 181 5.95 9.96 4.20
N ILE A 182 5.34 10.74 3.29
CA ILE A 182 4.36 11.77 3.67
C ILE A 182 3.11 11.15 4.28
N ILE A 183 2.59 10.08 3.72
CA ILE A 183 1.44 9.36 4.27
C ILE A 183 1.73 8.89 5.71
N ASN A 184 2.91 8.35 5.95
CA ASN A 184 3.33 7.92 7.30
C ASN A 184 3.42 9.10 8.28
N LEU A 185 4.00 10.23 7.86
CA LEU A 185 4.08 11.43 8.70
C LEU A 185 2.69 11.96 9.10
N ILE A 186 1.76 12.01 8.16
CA ILE A 186 0.37 12.44 8.43
C ILE A 186 -0.29 11.49 9.43
N LYS A 187 -0.10 10.19 9.26
CA LYS A 187 -0.64 9.18 10.18
C LYS A 187 -0.11 9.32 11.62
N GLU A 188 1.17 9.66 11.76
CA GLU A 188 1.77 9.93 13.08
C GLU A 188 1.21 11.20 13.73
N MET A 189 0.96 12.24 12.93
CA MET A 189 0.40 13.51 13.41
C MET A 189 -1.08 13.38 13.83
N MET A 190 -1.81 12.39 13.32
CA MET A 190 -3.23 12.15 13.62
C MET A 190 -3.46 11.15 14.77
N ARG A 191 -2.40 10.64 15.38
CA ARG A 191 -2.46 9.75 16.56
C ARG A 191 -2.48 10.55 17.85
#